data_0966fa60c54c5e97cbf5b3ef76cd1e94
#
_entry.id   0966fa60c54c5e97cbf5b3ef76cd1e94
#
_cell.length_a   1.000
_cell.length_b   1.000
_cell.length_c   1.000
_cell.angle_alpha   90.00
_cell.angle_beta   90.00
_cell.angle_gamma   90.00
#
_symmetry.space_group_name_H-M   'P 1'
#
loop_
_entity.id
_entity.type
_entity.pdbx_description
1 polymer ?
#
loop_
_entity_poly.entity_id
_entity_poly.type
_entity_poly.pdbx_seq_one_letter_code
_entity_poly.pdbx_strand_id
1 'polypeptide(L)'
;MENNIVKVKLWGQEVGLLYWDKKSHKAIFEYNPAFVRKGVDIAPLTSSIHSIAGRQPIQGNTDKIYQGLPPFIADSLPDKWGNRVFEHWAKMRGIKSSDITPVDKLSFIGSRGMGALEFEPAMNVQDDAQDIQIQDLYALAQRIFDERAEVSVLPEESITMQRLYAVGTSAGGQHPKAILAINSETGEIRSGQLDWSQEYKYYILKFAESTTFPHTQVEMAYYQMATDMGITMMPSQLKEIDGQYHFLTERYDRQNGERIHTQTLAAMSETACSYEDLMTVARRLDIPQTEQEQLYKRMVMNILGGNVDDHTKNFSFMLPKGGHWHITPAYDMTFTVDLNAMKYVNYHNLSVRGKVTNISEEDLLAFAKDNSIKNATRIIDQVASVLSKCWTYLIDAGVSRYWADKIEEHIATILPDKYRDAMLHSLPTKVKEYTNDTGICIRDIVLRETRNGDLILSACFEQEEKRWLISKKSSTFREIIQKGWIHIEEKELLHLVETYLRLK
;
A
#
# COMPACT_ATOMS: atom_id res chain seq x y z
N MET A 1 2.67 5.89 33.80
CA MET A 1 1.47 6.54 33.25
C MET A 1 0.26 5.91 33.92
N GLU A 2 -0.60 6.73 34.54
CA GLU A 2 -1.72 6.19 35.34
C GLU A 2 -3.10 6.39 34.69
N ASN A 3 -3.16 6.72 33.40
CA ASN A 3 -4.44 6.83 32.72
C ASN A 3 -4.94 5.45 32.27
N ASN A 4 -5.60 4.74 33.17
CA ASN A 4 -6.26 3.46 32.84
C ASN A 4 -7.56 3.67 32.04
N ILE A 5 -8.00 4.90 31.81
CA ILE A 5 -9.28 5.22 31.14
C ILE A 5 -9.03 6.19 30.00
N VAL A 6 -9.54 5.84 28.82
CA VAL A 6 -9.50 6.67 27.62
C VAL A 6 -10.91 6.84 27.09
N LYS A 7 -11.27 8.09 26.78
CA LYS A 7 -12.50 8.42 26.10
C LYS A 7 -12.30 8.22 24.59
N VAL A 8 -13.20 7.46 23.97
CA VAL A 8 -13.23 7.26 22.53
C VAL A 8 -14.24 8.25 21.91
N LYS A 9 -13.82 9.00 20.94
CA LYS A 9 -14.64 10.00 20.23
C LYS A 9 -14.70 9.73 18.75
N LEU A 10 -15.76 10.19 18.11
CA LEU A 10 -15.98 10.17 16.67
C LEU A 10 -16.74 11.44 16.27
N TRP A 11 -16.19 12.19 15.28
CA TRP A 11 -16.78 13.45 14.80
C TRP A 11 -17.18 14.42 15.92
N GLY A 12 -16.29 14.59 16.91
CA GLY A 12 -16.49 15.45 18.07
C GLY A 12 -17.47 14.88 19.12
N GLN A 13 -17.97 13.66 18.97
CA GLN A 13 -18.92 13.04 19.89
C GLN A 13 -18.25 11.92 20.69
N GLU A 14 -18.57 11.83 21.98
CA GLU A 14 -18.13 10.73 22.81
C GLU A 14 -18.87 9.44 22.42
N VAL A 15 -18.13 8.46 21.90
CA VAL A 15 -18.60 7.11 21.55
C VAL A 15 -18.73 6.24 22.81
N GLY A 16 -17.76 6.35 23.70
CA GLY A 16 -17.71 5.55 24.93
C GLY A 16 -16.40 5.70 25.69
N LEU A 17 -16.25 4.89 26.71
CA LEU A 17 -15.08 4.84 27.58
C LEU A 17 -14.37 3.50 27.43
N LEU A 18 -13.05 3.55 27.37
CA LEU A 18 -12.18 2.39 27.31
C LEU A 18 -11.33 2.34 28.57
N TYR A 19 -11.39 1.23 29.30
CA TYR A 19 -10.63 0.99 30.52
C TYR A 19 -9.68 -0.19 30.34
N TRP A 20 -8.43 -0.08 30.81
CA TRP A 20 -7.47 -1.19 30.81
C TRP A 20 -7.48 -1.94 32.13
N ASP A 21 -7.88 -3.20 32.09
CA ASP A 21 -7.79 -4.12 33.26
C ASP A 21 -6.42 -4.82 33.25
N LYS A 22 -5.56 -4.40 34.19
CA LYS A 22 -4.20 -4.97 34.35
C LYS A 22 -4.20 -6.47 34.75
N LYS A 23 -5.29 -6.98 35.36
CA LYS A 23 -5.34 -8.37 35.79
C LYS A 23 -5.63 -9.33 34.66
N SER A 24 -6.57 -8.97 33.81
CA SER A 24 -6.95 -9.79 32.64
C SER A 24 -6.12 -9.48 31.39
N HIS A 25 -5.31 -8.44 31.40
CA HIS A 25 -4.62 -7.91 30.22
C HIS A 25 -5.57 -7.61 29.04
N LYS A 26 -6.75 -7.07 29.36
CA LYS A 26 -7.79 -6.71 28.39
C LYS A 26 -8.29 -5.31 28.67
N ALA A 27 -8.69 -4.64 27.59
CA ALA A 27 -9.50 -3.45 27.71
C ALA A 27 -10.97 -3.84 27.84
N ILE A 28 -11.70 -3.02 28.58
CA ILE A 28 -13.15 -3.06 28.70
C ILE A 28 -13.68 -1.77 28.10
N PHE A 29 -14.55 -1.86 27.11
CA PHE A 29 -15.17 -0.72 26.45
C PHE A 29 -16.66 -0.68 26.73
N GLU A 30 -17.18 0.50 27.04
CA GLU A 30 -18.61 0.74 27.24
C GLU A 30 -19.08 1.90 26.38
N TYR A 31 -20.10 1.67 25.57
CA TYR A 31 -20.71 2.72 24.76
C TYR A 31 -21.42 3.78 25.62
N ASN A 32 -21.28 5.04 25.22
CA ASN A 32 -22.04 6.14 25.79
C ASN A 32 -23.53 5.99 25.37
N PRO A 33 -24.48 5.91 26.33
CA PRO A 33 -25.91 5.77 25.99
C PRO A 33 -26.46 6.89 25.11
N ALA A 34 -25.87 8.09 25.18
CA ALA A 34 -26.27 9.20 24.29
C ALA A 34 -25.82 8.97 22.84
N PHE A 35 -24.67 8.30 22.64
CA PHE A 35 -24.21 7.91 21.33
C PHE A 35 -25.07 6.78 20.74
N VAL A 36 -25.37 5.76 21.53
CA VAL A 36 -26.24 4.64 21.12
C VAL A 36 -27.61 5.13 20.63
N ARG A 37 -28.20 6.12 21.32
CA ARG A 37 -29.49 6.71 20.89
C ARG A 37 -29.47 7.41 19.54
N LYS A 38 -28.28 7.80 19.02
CA LYS A 38 -28.14 8.41 17.71
C LYS A 38 -28.19 7.40 16.55
N GLY A 39 -28.04 6.11 16.86
CA GLY A 39 -28.14 5.03 15.88
C GLY A 39 -26.98 4.90 14.90
N VAL A 40 -25.84 5.54 15.17
CA VAL A 40 -24.62 5.42 14.33
C VAL A 40 -23.89 4.17 14.74
N ASP A 41 -23.95 3.11 13.92
CA ASP A 41 -23.28 1.83 14.18
C ASP A 41 -21.89 1.78 13.54
N ILE A 42 -20.88 2.02 14.34
CA ILE A 42 -19.50 2.11 13.89
C ILE A 42 -18.77 0.77 13.87
N ALA A 43 -19.33 -0.27 14.47
CA ALA A 43 -18.77 -1.61 14.50
C ALA A 43 -19.88 -2.68 14.32
N PRO A 44 -20.61 -2.64 13.20
CA PRO A 44 -21.88 -3.37 13.05
C PRO A 44 -21.73 -4.89 13.10
N LEU A 45 -20.54 -5.42 12.83
CA LEU A 45 -20.33 -6.86 12.72
C LEU A 45 -19.71 -7.50 13.96
N THR A 46 -18.97 -6.72 14.76
CA THR A 46 -18.24 -7.23 15.96
C THR A 46 -18.77 -6.65 17.27
N SER A 47 -19.24 -5.40 17.26
CA SER A 47 -19.63 -4.66 18.45
C SER A 47 -20.80 -3.72 18.20
N SER A 48 -21.83 -4.20 17.49
CA SER A 48 -22.98 -3.41 17.08
C SER A 48 -23.73 -2.77 18.27
N ILE A 49 -24.04 -1.50 18.15
CA ILE A 49 -24.91 -0.77 19.11
C ILE A 49 -26.33 -1.38 19.24
N HIS A 50 -26.78 -2.13 18.24
CA HIS A 50 -28.08 -2.82 18.22
C HIS A 50 -28.03 -4.20 18.89
N SER A 51 -26.84 -4.69 19.24
CA SER A 51 -26.61 -5.93 19.97
C SER A 51 -26.51 -5.70 21.48
N ILE A 52 -26.14 -6.75 22.20
CA ILE A 52 -25.86 -6.66 23.65
C ILE A 52 -24.70 -5.65 23.94
N ALA A 53 -23.78 -5.47 23.01
CA ALA A 53 -22.66 -4.53 23.11
C ALA A 53 -23.12 -3.06 23.29
N GLY A 54 -24.28 -2.68 22.76
CA GLY A 54 -24.86 -1.34 22.96
C GLY A 54 -25.41 -1.11 24.40
N ARG A 55 -25.44 -2.15 25.24
CA ARG A 55 -26.05 -2.12 26.59
C ARG A 55 -25.14 -2.65 27.69
N GLN A 56 -24.07 -3.34 27.34
CA GLN A 56 -23.14 -3.97 28.27
C GLN A 56 -21.70 -3.71 27.86
N PRO A 57 -20.75 -3.67 28.80
CA PRO A 57 -19.34 -3.54 28.51
C PRO A 57 -18.83 -4.68 27.62
N ILE A 58 -17.98 -4.31 26.66
CA ILE A 58 -17.32 -5.21 25.71
C ILE A 58 -15.91 -5.49 26.21
N GLN A 59 -15.54 -6.76 26.29
CA GLN A 59 -14.15 -7.14 26.57
C GLN A 59 -13.33 -7.18 25.30
N GLY A 60 -12.08 -6.73 25.39
CA GLY A 60 -11.13 -6.80 24.29
C GLY A 60 -10.68 -8.23 23.99
N ASN A 61 -10.23 -8.43 22.76
CA ASN A 61 -9.69 -9.68 22.25
C ASN A 61 -8.18 -9.77 22.50
N THR A 62 -7.72 -10.88 23.09
CA THR A 62 -6.29 -11.09 23.44
C THR A 62 -5.43 -11.60 22.31
N ASP A 63 -5.98 -11.89 21.14
CA ASP A 63 -5.19 -12.27 19.99
C ASP A 63 -4.17 -11.16 19.67
N LYS A 64 -3.00 -11.58 19.22
CA LYS A 64 -1.84 -10.70 19.02
C LYS A 64 -2.17 -9.47 18.14
N ILE A 65 -3.07 -9.62 17.18
CA ILE A 65 -3.47 -8.55 16.27
C ILE A 65 -4.27 -7.43 16.97
N TYR A 66 -5.02 -7.79 18.05
CA TYR A 66 -5.88 -6.84 18.78
C TYR A 66 -5.27 -6.37 20.11
N GLN A 67 -4.23 -7.04 20.59
CA GLN A 67 -3.49 -6.66 21.80
C GLN A 67 -4.37 -6.43 23.05
N GLY A 68 -5.48 -7.16 23.21
CA GLY A 68 -6.41 -6.99 24.32
C GLY A 68 -7.43 -5.86 24.16
N LEU A 69 -7.53 -5.24 22.99
CA LEU A 69 -8.55 -4.23 22.66
C LEU A 69 -9.74 -4.84 21.91
N PRO A 70 -10.93 -4.21 21.94
CA PRO A 70 -11.99 -4.52 20.99
C PRO A 70 -11.50 -4.32 19.54
N PRO A 71 -11.85 -5.19 18.57
CA PRO A 71 -11.29 -5.17 17.21
C PRO A 71 -11.39 -3.81 16.51
N PHE A 72 -12.53 -3.13 16.59
CA PHE A 72 -12.75 -1.83 15.95
C PHE A 72 -11.90 -0.69 16.57
N ILE A 73 -11.44 -0.83 17.80
CA ILE A 73 -10.51 0.11 18.46
C ILE A 73 -9.07 -0.30 18.14
N ALA A 74 -8.79 -1.60 18.08
CA ALA A 74 -7.45 -2.12 17.81
C ALA A 74 -6.91 -1.70 16.44
N ASP A 75 -7.78 -1.43 15.47
CA ASP A 75 -7.40 -0.89 14.16
C ASP A 75 -6.71 0.47 14.23
N SER A 76 -6.93 1.22 15.31
CA SER A 76 -6.26 2.50 15.56
C SER A 76 -4.87 2.37 16.16
N LEU A 77 -4.45 1.13 16.55
CA LEU A 77 -3.10 0.93 17.10
C LEU A 77 -2.03 1.21 16.03
N PRO A 78 -0.85 1.69 16.47
CA PRO A 78 0.29 1.78 15.58
C PRO A 78 0.64 0.40 15.02
N ASP A 79 1.04 0.36 13.75
CA ASP A 79 1.62 -0.82 13.13
C ASP A 79 3.07 -1.06 13.55
N LYS A 80 3.80 -1.92 12.82
CA LYS A 80 5.20 -2.22 13.14
C LYS A 80 6.09 -0.97 13.07
N TRP A 81 5.91 -0.12 12.04
CA TRP A 81 6.67 1.12 11.93
C TRP A 81 6.27 2.11 13.02
N GLY A 82 4.99 2.40 13.15
CA GLY A 82 4.47 3.30 14.20
C GLY A 82 4.83 2.86 15.61
N ASN A 83 4.87 1.53 15.89
CA ASN A 83 5.35 1.01 17.17
C ASN A 83 6.84 1.30 17.40
N ARG A 84 7.73 1.19 16.38
CA ARG A 84 9.15 1.56 16.52
C ARG A 84 9.30 3.04 16.88
N VAL A 85 8.57 3.91 16.17
CA VAL A 85 8.56 5.35 16.45
C VAL A 85 8.05 5.63 17.86
N PHE A 86 6.98 4.98 18.28
CA PHE A 86 6.43 5.12 19.63
C PHE A 86 7.38 4.61 20.71
N GLU A 87 7.99 3.44 20.52
CA GLU A 87 8.95 2.86 21.47
C GLU A 87 10.17 3.75 21.66
N HIS A 88 10.66 4.33 20.55
CA HIS A 88 11.74 5.30 20.61
C HIS A 88 11.32 6.56 21.40
N TRP A 89 10.12 7.09 21.14
CA TRP A 89 9.56 8.21 21.89
C TRP A 89 9.43 7.91 23.39
N ALA A 90 8.96 6.72 23.75
CA ALA A 90 8.79 6.29 25.14
C ALA A 90 10.16 6.17 25.85
N LYS A 91 11.16 5.56 25.17
CA LYS A 91 12.52 5.40 25.70
C LYS A 91 13.16 6.75 26.00
N MET A 92 13.01 7.74 25.13
CA MET A 92 13.52 9.11 25.35
C MET A 92 12.90 9.80 26.59
N ARG A 93 11.74 9.36 27.04
CA ARG A 93 11.04 9.83 28.23
C ARG A 93 11.26 8.95 29.46
N GLY A 94 12.15 7.97 29.38
CA GLY A 94 12.45 7.05 30.47
C GLY A 94 11.30 6.08 30.78
N ILE A 95 10.35 5.88 29.86
CA ILE A 95 9.22 4.95 30.03
C ILE A 95 9.69 3.56 29.63
N LYS A 96 9.53 2.59 30.51
CA LYS A 96 9.90 1.20 30.24
C LYS A 96 8.84 0.55 29.34
N SER A 97 9.27 -0.22 28.35
CA SER A 97 8.36 -0.94 27.45
C SER A 97 7.40 -1.87 28.19
N SER A 98 7.80 -2.45 29.32
CA SER A 98 6.96 -3.28 30.18
C SER A 98 5.77 -2.55 30.79
N ASP A 99 5.85 -1.23 30.93
CA ASP A 99 4.85 -0.40 31.60
C ASP A 99 3.84 0.20 30.60
N ILE A 100 4.06 -0.07 29.30
CA ILE A 100 3.23 0.45 28.20
C ILE A 100 2.07 -0.50 27.95
N THR A 101 0.86 0.02 28.02
CA THR A 101 -0.36 -0.70 27.65
C THR A 101 -0.82 -0.30 26.23
N PRO A 102 -1.67 -1.10 25.56
CA PRO A 102 -2.31 -0.69 24.31
C PRO A 102 -3.13 0.61 24.45
N VAL A 103 -3.71 0.87 25.61
CA VAL A 103 -4.45 2.11 25.90
C VAL A 103 -3.52 3.32 25.96
N ASP A 104 -2.28 3.15 26.46
CA ASP A 104 -1.26 4.21 26.39
C ASP A 104 -0.89 4.54 24.94
N LYS A 105 -0.80 3.54 24.07
CA LYS A 105 -0.55 3.75 22.63
C LYS A 105 -1.70 4.54 21.96
N LEU A 106 -2.96 4.24 22.32
CA LEU A 106 -4.11 5.01 21.84
C LEU A 106 -4.08 6.46 22.31
N SER A 107 -3.72 6.71 23.58
CA SER A 107 -3.52 8.06 24.11
C SER A 107 -2.38 8.80 23.39
N PHE A 108 -1.32 8.09 23.01
CA PHE A 108 -0.25 8.65 22.19
C PHE A 108 -0.73 9.05 20.79
N ILE A 109 -1.58 8.23 20.18
CA ILE A 109 -2.21 8.53 18.89
C ILE A 109 -3.14 9.74 19.00
N GLY A 110 -3.99 9.78 20.03
CA GLY A 110 -4.93 10.88 20.25
C GLY A 110 -5.88 11.07 19.04
N SER A 111 -5.83 12.25 18.43
CA SER A 111 -6.61 12.60 17.22
C SER A 111 -5.85 12.35 15.90
N ARG A 112 -4.62 11.81 15.97
CA ARG A 112 -3.70 11.70 14.83
C ARG A 112 -3.84 10.43 14.01
N GLY A 113 -4.74 9.50 14.40
CA GLY A 113 -4.93 8.19 13.78
C GLY A 113 -5.47 8.24 12.36
N MET A 114 -5.44 7.06 11.72
CA MET A 114 -6.21 6.81 10.50
C MET A 114 -7.70 6.72 10.87
N GLY A 115 -8.55 7.10 9.92
CA GLY A 115 -10.00 7.14 10.15
C GLY A 115 -10.44 8.33 10.99
N ALA A 116 -11.55 8.19 11.69
CA ALA A 116 -12.20 9.27 12.43
C ALA A 116 -12.27 9.05 13.95
N LEU A 117 -11.74 7.93 14.48
CA LEU A 117 -11.68 7.73 15.93
C LEU A 117 -10.60 8.61 16.55
N GLU A 118 -10.91 9.18 17.72
CA GLU A 118 -10.02 10.00 18.51
C GLU A 118 -10.00 9.50 19.97
N PHE A 119 -8.88 9.68 20.64
CA PHE A 119 -8.64 9.16 21.99
C PHE A 119 -8.21 10.26 22.94
N GLU A 120 -8.95 10.44 24.05
CA GLU A 120 -8.67 11.46 25.06
C GLU A 120 -8.53 10.84 26.47
N PRO A 121 -7.59 11.32 27.31
CA PRO A 121 -6.66 12.39 27.05
C PRO A 121 -5.58 11.97 26.05
N ALA A 122 -5.26 12.85 25.08
CA ALA A 122 -4.13 12.67 24.20
C ALA A 122 -2.82 13.00 24.95
N MET A 123 -1.77 12.21 24.69
CA MET A 123 -0.44 12.57 25.16
C MET A 123 0.06 13.78 24.36
N ASN A 124 0.67 14.72 25.07
CA ASN A 124 1.18 15.95 24.45
C ASN A 124 2.43 15.61 23.62
N VAL A 125 2.26 15.41 22.32
CA VAL A 125 3.35 15.40 21.35
C VAL A 125 3.37 16.81 20.79
N GLN A 126 4.43 17.56 21.13
CA GLN A 126 4.59 18.91 20.58
C GLN A 126 4.66 18.80 19.06
N ASP A 127 3.66 19.33 18.41
CA ASP A 127 3.57 19.47 16.97
C ASP A 127 3.68 20.97 16.69
N ASP A 128 4.93 21.45 16.63
CA ASP A 128 5.18 22.83 16.23
C ASP A 128 4.82 22.94 14.75
N ALA A 129 3.88 23.82 14.45
CA ALA A 129 3.29 24.06 13.12
C ALA A 129 4.30 24.66 12.10
N GLN A 130 5.55 24.24 12.13
CA GLN A 130 6.61 24.75 11.25
C GLN A 130 6.77 23.84 10.02
N ASP A 131 7.32 24.41 8.95
CA ASP A 131 7.66 23.71 7.71
C ASP A 131 8.44 22.42 7.98
N ILE A 132 7.94 21.32 7.41
CA ILE A 132 8.58 20.01 7.52
C ILE A 132 9.54 19.84 6.33
N GLN A 133 10.82 19.64 6.65
CA GLN A 133 11.81 19.24 5.66
C GLN A 133 11.79 17.72 5.54
N ILE A 134 11.35 17.19 4.40
CA ILE A 134 11.19 15.74 4.20
C ILE A 134 12.54 15.03 4.25
N GLN A 135 13.62 15.68 3.80
CA GLN A 135 14.99 15.15 3.84
C GLN A 135 15.41 14.77 5.25
N ASP A 136 15.15 15.67 6.23
CA ASP A 136 15.50 15.44 7.63
C ASP A 136 14.70 14.27 8.21
N LEU A 137 13.39 14.20 7.87
CA LEU A 137 12.53 13.08 8.27
C LEU A 137 13.01 11.76 7.67
N TYR A 138 13.41 11.77 6.40
CA TYR A 138 13.90 10.59 5.70
C TYR A 138 15.19 10.06 6.35
N ALA A 139 16.19 10.92 6.54
CA ALA A 139 17.46 10.54 7.16
C ALA A 139 17.24 9.91 8.54
N LEU A 140 16.35 10.50 9.36
CA LEU A 140 16.05 9.99 10.69
C LEU A 140 15.23 8.69 10.65
N ALA A 141 14.26 8.59 9.73
CA ALA A 141 13.47 7.38 9.54
C ALA A 141 14.32 6.18 9.11
N GLN A 142 15.30 6.38 8.22
CA GLN A 142 16.25 5.35 7.82
C GLN A 142 17.08 4.87 9.01
N ARG A 143 17.59 5.76 9.83
CA ARG A 143 18.35 5.38 11.03
C ARG A 143 17.52 4.53 11.99
N ILE A 144 16.28 4.91 12.28
CA ILE A 144 15.36 4.13 13.13
C ILE A 144 15.03 2.77 12.50
N PHE A 145 14.96 2.69 11.17
CA PHE A 145 14.66 1.47 10.46
C PHE A 145 15.85 0.50 10.43
N ASP A 146 17.04 0.99 10.13
CA ASP A 146 18.26 0.19 9.96
C ASP A 146 18.87 -0.26 11.30
N GLU A 147 18.74 0.56 12.34
CA GLU A 147 19.29 0.24 13.65
C GLU A 147 18.35 -0.68 14.45
N ARG A 148 18.71 -1.95 14.51
CA ARG A 148 18.09 -2.93 15.42
C ARG A 148 18.40 -2.69 16.90
N ALA A 149 19.28 -1.72 17.23
CA ALA A 149 19.74 -1.35 18.58
C ALA A 149 20.04 0.15 18.66
N GLU A 150 19.81 0.73 19.81
CA GLU A 150 20.17 2.04 20.37
C GLU A 150 20.51 3.20 19.42
N VAL A 151 19.47 3.92 18.94
CA VAL A 151 19.66 5.25 18.32
C VAL A 151 19.93 6.27 19.43
N SER A 152 21.17 6.77 19.50
CA SER A 152 21.45 8.00 20.27
C SER A 152 21.11 9.21 19.38
N VAL A 153 20.12 9.99 19.80
CA VAL A 153 19.72 11.23 19.11
C VAL A 153 20.61 12.36 19.62
N LEU A 154 21.25 13.07 18.69
CA LEU A 154 21.99 14.27 19.03
C LEU A 154 21.02 15.38 19.46
N PRO A 155 21.42 16.29 20.38
CA PRO A 155 20.56 17.40 20.82
C PRO A 155 19.99 18.25 19.68
N GLU A 156 20.74 18.39 18.58
CA GLU A 156 20.37 19.13 17.37
C GLU A 156 19.24 18.44 16.57
N GLU A 157 19.09 17.12 16.71
CA GLU A 157 18.06 16.32 16.04
C GLU A 157 16.74 16.24 16.84
N SER A 158 16.70 16.83 18.03
CA SER A 158 15.52 16.73 18.92
C SER A 158 14.24 17.27 18.27
N ILE A 159 14.34 18.33 17.47
CA ILE A 159 13.20 18.93 16.75
C ILE A 159 12.74 18.01 15.62
N THR A 160 13.66 17.49 14.81
CA THR A 160 13.35 16.54 13.72
C THR A 160 12.72 15.26 14.27
N MET A 161 13.22 14.78 15.42
CA MET A 161 12.66 13.62 16.10
C MET A 161 11.24 13.89 16.61
N GLN A 162 10.95 15.05 17.18
CA GLN A 162 9.59 15.43 17.58
C GLN A 162 8.65 15.49 16.38
N ARG A 163 9.12 16.03 15.24
CA ARG A 163 8.35 16.04 13.98
C ARG A 163 8.09 14.63 13.46
N LEU A 164 9.09 13.73 13.51
CA LEU A 164 8.88 12.34 13.12
C LEU A 164 7.85 11.64 14.03
N TYR A 165 7.87 11.91 15.34
CA TYR A 165 6.84 11.39 16.25
C TYR A 165 5.44 11.94 15.89
N ALA A 166 5.38 13.19 15.44
CA ALA A 166 4.14 13.82 15.02
C ALA A 166 3.58 13.23 13.72
N VAL A 167 4.41 12.74 12.79
CA VAL A 167 3.97 12.30 11.45
C VAL A 167 4.11 10.79 11.19
N GLY A 168 4.88 10.06 11.97
CA GLY A 168 5.30 8.67 11.66
C GLY A 168 4.43 7.56 12.25
N THR A 169 3.44 7.84 13.09
CA THR A 169 2.89 6.82 14.01
C THR A 169 1.56 6.20 13.63
N SER A 170 0.85 6.67 12.62
CA SER A 170 -0.56 6.33 12.46
C SER A 170 -0.97 5.70 11.13
N ALA A 171 -0.06 5.46 10.19
CA ALA A 171 -0.38 4.77 8.94
C ALA A 171 0.05 3.30 8.98
N GLY A 172 -0.83 2.38 8.59
CA GLY A 172 -0.61 0.92 8.60
C GLY A 172 0.62 0.43 7.83
N GLY A 173 1.21 -0.73 8.18
CA GLY A 173 2.31 -1.40 7.50
C GLY A 173 3.67 -1.34 8.23
N GLN A 174 4.69 -2.01 7.69
CA GLN A 174 6.00 -2.18 8.35
C GLN A 174 7.11 -1.27 7.83
N HIS A 175 6.90 -0.64 6.67
CA HIS A 175 7.89 0.23 6.02
C HIS A 175 7.86 1.65 6.57
N PRO A 176 9.02 2.36 6.57
CA PRO A 176 9.10 3.75 7.04
C PRO A 176 8.18 4.67 6.24
N LYS A 177 7.39 5.47 6.93
CA LYS A 177 6.44 6.41 6.32
C LYS A 177 6.15 7.61 7.19
N ALA A 178 5.64 8.67 6.55
CA ALA A 178 5.19 9.89 7.21
C ALA A 178 3.80 10.30 6.70
N ILE A 179 3.02 10.93 7.57
CA ILE A 179 1.72 11.51 7.21
C ILE A 179 1.88 13.02 7.08
N LEU A 180 1.65 13.51 5.89
CA LEU A 180 1.89 14.89 5.49
C LEU A 180 0.59 15.58 5.08
N ALA A 181 0.53 16.89 5.31
CA ALA A 181 -0.42 17.80 4.69
C ALA A 181 0.34 18.74 3.76
N ILE A 182 -0.08 18.82 2.52
CA ILE A 182 0.57 19.64 1.50
C ILE A 182 -0.43 20.68 1.00
N ASN A 183 -0.09 21.94 1.12
CA ASN A 183 -0.89 23.04 0.59
C ASN A 183 -0.86 22.98 -0.94
N SER A 184 -2.04 22.94 -1.56
CA SER A 184 -2.20 22.75 -3.01
C SER A 184 -1.73 23.97 -3.83
N GLU A 185 -1.67 25.15 -3.23
CA GLU A 185 -1.30 26.41 -3.89
C GLU A 185 0.18 26.76 -3.67
N THR A 186 0.66 26.63 -2.44
CA THR A 186 2.01 27.05 -2.07
C THR A 186 3.03 25.92 -2.08
N GLY A 187 2.59 24.67 -1.99
CA GLY A 187 3.46 23.50 -1.81
C GLY A 187 4.01 23.36 -0.39
N GLU A 188 3.59 24.20 0.56
CA GLU A 188 4.00 24.12 1.96
C GLU A 188 3.64 22.76 2.57
N ILE A 189 4.57 22.16 3.30
CA ILE A 189 4.42 20.82 3.89
C ILE A 189 4.31 20.93 5.39
N ARG A 190 3.25 20.36 5.95
CA ARG A 190 2.97 20.31 7.39
C ARG A 190 2.64 18.89 7.84
N SER A 191 2.49 18.70 9.14
CA SER A 191 2.01 17.45 9.70
C SER A 191 0.60 17.12 9.19
N GLY A 192 0.44 15.98 8.55
CA GLY A 192 -0.85 15.46 8.07
C GLY A 192 -1.70 14.81 9.17
N GLN A 193 -1.28 14.93 10.43
CA GLN A 193 -1.99 14.40 11.59
C GLN A 193 -2.88 15.47 12.27
N LEU A 194 -2.70 16.74 11.93
CA LEU A 194 -3.54 17.85 12.36
C LEU A 194 -4.55 18.23 11.29
N ASP A 195 -5.61 18.89 11.70
CA ASP A 195 -6.61 19.43 10.77
C ASP A 195 -6.21 20.83 10.34
N TRP A 196 -5.96 21.00 9.05
CA TRP A 196 -5.62 22.27 8.42
C TRP A 196 -6.80 22.82 7.62
N SER A 197 -6.63 24.01 7.06
CA SER A 197 -7.61 24.61 6.14
C SER A 197 -7.82 23.76 4.88
N GLN A 198 -8.87 24.07 4.10
CA GLN A 198 -9.26 23.29 2.93
C GLN A 198 -8.24 23.30 1.77
N GLU A 199 -7.27 24.24 1.81
CA GLU A 199 -6.18 24.28 0.84
C GLU A 199 -5.16 23.15 1.01
N TYR A 200 -5.18 22.43 2.16
CA TYR A 200 -4.28 21.33 2.42
C TYR A 200 -4.93 20.00 2.03
N LYS A 201 -4.18 19.21 1.25
CA LYS A 201 -4.46 17.79 0.99
C LYS A 201 -3.58 16.92 1.87
N TYR A 202 -4.09 15.76 2.24
CA TYR A 202 -3.44 14.86 3.18
C TYR A 202 -2.86 13.65 2.44
N TYR A 203 -1.62 13.30 2.80
CA TYR A 203 -0.86 12.26 2.11
C TYR A 203 -0.19 11.30 3.08
N ILE A 204 0.05 10.08 2.60
CA ILE A 204 1.00 9.14 3.17
C ILE A 204 2.21 9.12 2.24
N LEU A 205 3.39 9.42 2.80
CA LEU A 205 4.67 9.31 2.12
C LEU A 205 5.38 8.05 2.62
N LYS A 206 5.53 7.04 1.75
CA LYS A 206 6.36 5.87 2.01
C LYS A 206 7.78 6.16 1.55
N PHE A 207 8.73 6.04 2.45
CA PHE A 207 10.13 6.32 2.15
C PHE A 207 10.77 5.18 1.35
N ALA A 208 11.66 5.54 0.43
CA ALA A 208 12.56 4.57 -0.18
C ALA A 208 13.43 3.94 0.90
N GLU A 209 13.74 2.66 0.75
CA GLU A 209 14.60 1.94 1.68
C GLU A 209 15.98 1.73 1.07
N SER A 210 16.99 1.54 1.93
CA SER A 210 18.38 1.22 1.55
C SER A 210 18.53 -0.22 1.02
N THR A 211 17.45 -0.82 0.53
CA THR A 211 17.43 -2.18 -0.01
C THR A 211 17.72 -2.19 -1.51
N THR A 212 18.16 -3.33 -2.03
CA THR A 212 18.35 -3.50 -3.47
C THR A 212 17.05 -3.58 -4.26
N PHE A 213 15.94 -3.94 -3.60
CA PHE A 213 14.62 -4.00 -4.23
C PHE A 213 13.92 -2.64 -4.17
N PRO A 214 13.49 -2.06 -5.31
CA PRO A 214 12.94 -0.70 -5.37
C PRO A 214 11.44 -0.67 -5.01
N HIS A 215 11.10 -0.91 -3.74
CA HIS A 215 9.72 -1.06 -3.25
C HIS A 215 8.78 0.05 -3.72
N THR A 216 9.17 1.31 -3.55
CA THR A 216 8.34 2.49 -3.87
C THR A 216 8.07 2.64 -5.37
N GLN A 217 9.07 2.35 -6.21
CA GLN A 217 8.92 2.39 -7.67
C GLN A 217 8.07 1.22 -8.18
N VAL A 218 8.21 0.03 -7.58
CA VAL A 218 7.36 -1.13 -7.88
C VAL A 218 5.91 -0.84 -7.47
N GLU A 219 5.68 -0.25 -6.29
CA GLU A 219 4.33 0.15 -5.86
C GLU A 219 3.72 1.20 -6.81
N MET A 220 4.52 2.13 -7.35
CA MET A 220 4.07 3.08 -8.36
C MET A 220 3.64 2.41 -9.67
N ALA A 221 4.41 1.42 -10.14
CA ALA A 221 4.04 0.63 -11.32
C ALA A 221 2.72 -0.12 -11.10
N TYR A 222 2.53 -0.70 -9.91
CA TYR A 222 1.30 -1.39 -9.54
C TYR A 222 0.11 -0.45 -9.41
N TYR A 223 0.30 0.76 -8.86
CA TYR A 223 -0.71 1.81 -8.86
C TYR A 223 -1.16 2.14 -10.30
N GLN A 224 -0.23 2.32 -11.23
CA GLN A 224 -0.55 2.62 -12.62
C GLN A 224 -1.29 1.46 -13.29
N MET A 225 -0.84 0.21 -13.09
CA MET A 225 -1.54 -0.97 -13.60
C MET A 225 -2.95 -1.09 -13.00
N ALA A 226 -3.11 -0.91 -11.69
CA ALA A 226 -4.40 -0.99 -11.02
C ALA A 226 -5.38 0.06 -11.55
N THR A 227 -4.94 1.29 -11.76
CA THR A 227 -5.79 2.35 -12.33
C THR A 227 -6.19 2.06 -13.77
N ASP A 228 -5.29 1.52 -14.60
CA ASP A 228 -5.60 1.13 -15.98
C ASP A 228 -6.54 -0.09 -16.06
N MET A 229 -6.52 -0.95 -15.05
CA MET A 229 -7.53 -2.01 -14.88
C MET A 229 -8.88 -1.47 -14.41
N GLY A 230 -8.97 -0.19 -14.03
CA GLY A 230 -10.16 0.41 -13.44
C GLY A 230 -10.40 0.01 -11.98
N ILE A 231 -9.35 -0.28 -11.22
CA ILE A 231 -9.39 -0.38 -9.76
C ILE A 231 -9.34 1.05 -9.20
N THR A 232 -10.28 1.35 -8.31
CA THR A 232 -10.31 2.66 -7.65
C THR A 232 -9.19 2.75 -6.63
N MET A 233 -8.26 3.68 -6.84
CA MET A 233 -7.15 4.02 -5.95
C MET A 233 -7.09 5.53 -5.74
N MET A 234 -6.46 5.97 -4.65
CA MET A 234 -6.19 7.39 -4.43
C MET A 234 -5.05 7.88 -5.33
N PRO A 235 -5.07 9.16 -5.75
CA PRO A 235 -4.00 9.74 -6.56
C PRO A 235 -2.64 9.53 -5.91
N SER A 236 -1.70 8.97 -6.67
CA SER A 236 -0.36 8.61 -6.19
C SER A 236 0.71 9.05 -7.18
N GLN A 237 1.89 9.36 -6.68
CA GLN A 237 3.04 9.77 -7.48
C GLN A 237 4.36 9.42 -6.80
N LEU A 238 5.44 9.36 -7.56
CA LEU A 238 6.78 9.34 -7.00
C LEU A 238 7.26 10.77 -6.71
N LYS A 239 7.88 10.95 -5.55
CA LYS A 239 8.56 12.18 -5.16
C LYS A 239 10.05 11.89 -5.04
N GLU A 240 10.86 12.54 -5.88
CA GLU A 240 12.31 12.44 -5.81
C GLU A 240 12.86 13.38 -4.71
N ILE A 241 13.69 12.82 -3.84
CA ILE A 241 14.37 13.54 -2.76
C ILE A 241 15.76 12.92 -2.63
N ASP A 242 16.80 13.72 -2.77
CA ASP A 242 18.21 13.31 -2.66
C ASP A 242 18.55 12.07 -3.55
N GLY A 243 17.99 12.04 -4.77
CA GLY A 243 18.20 10.95 -5.73
C GLY A 243 17.45 9.65 -5.39
N GLN A 244 16.58 9.65 -4.37
CA GLN A 244 15.73 8.53 -4.01
C GLN A 244 14.27 8.82 -4.37
N TYR A 245 13.54 7.80 -4.81
CA TYR A 245 12.15 7.92 -5.20
C TYR A 245 11.24 7.39 -4.08
N HIS A 246 10.45 8.28 -3.49
CA HIS A 246 9.48 8.00 -2.44
C HIS A 246 8.08 7.92 -3.03
N PHE A 247 7.24 7.01 -2.50
CA PHE A 247 5.86 6.87 -2.96
C PHE A 247 4.93 7.75 -2.13
N LEU A 248 4.27 8.70 -2.78
CA LEU A 248 3.33 9.64 -2.16
C LEU A 248 1.92 9.32 -2.63
N THR A 249 1.01 9.00 -1.70
CA THR A 249 -0.41 8.71 -2.00
C THR A 249 -1.33 9.60 -1.18
N GLU A 250 -2.42 10.10 -1.78
CA GLU A 250 -3.44 10.90 -1.10
C GLU A 250 -4.22 10.01 -0.12
N ARG A 251 -4.55 10.54 1.06
CA ARG A 251 -5.35 9.81 2.05
C ARG A 251 -6.82 9.82 1.67
N TYR A 252 -7.46 8.65 1.70
CA TYR A 252 -8.89 8.51 1.44
C TYR A 252 -9.76 8.88 2.64
N ASP A 253 -9.20 8.86 3.84
CA ASP A 253 -9.93 9.10 5.09
C ASP A 253 -9.98 10.58 5.51
N ARG A 254 -9.50 11.47 4.66
CA ARG A 254 -9.55 12.92 4.80
C ARG A 254 -10.09 13.54 3.52
N GLN A 255 -11.34 13.93 3.51
CA GLN A 255 -12.01 14.48 2.32
C GLN A 255 -12.81 15.73 2.70
N ASN A 256 -12.63 16.81 1.97
CA ASN A 256 -13.39 18.05 2.12
C ASN A 256 -13.41 18.61 3.55
N GLY A 257 -12.30 18.47 4.31
CA GLY A 257 -12.21 18.88 5.71
C GLY A 257 -12.91 17.93 6.70
N GLU A 258 -13.43 16.81 6.24
CA GLU A 258 -14.06 15.80 7.10
C GLU A 258 -13.19 14.55 7.25
N ARG A 259 -13.31 13.91 8.43
CA ARG A 259 -12.70 12.61 8.71
C ARG A 259 -13.70 11.50 8.43
N ILE A 260 -13.29 10.51 7.67
CA ILE A 260 -14.10 9.35 7.34
C ILE A 260 -13.73 8.21 8.28
N HIS A 261 -14.73 7.62 8.97
CA HIS A 261 -14.50 6.46 9.80
C HIS A 261 -14.14 5.24 8.94
N THR A 262 -13.11 4.48 9.36
CA THR A 262 -12.64 3.31 8.62
C THR A 262 -12.39 2.13 9.54
N GLN A 263 -12.65 0.94 9.02
CA GLN A 263 -12.26 -0.31 9.66
C GLN A 263 -11.74 -1.31 8.62
N THR A 264 -10.71 -2.05 9.00
CA THR A 264 -10.18 -3.14 8.18
C THR A 264 -11.07 -4.38 8.24
N LEU A 265 -10.87 -5.31 7.31
CA LEU A 265 -11.50 -6.64 7.38
C LEU A 265 -11.16 -7.35 8.71
N ALA A 266 -9.94 -7.16 9.23
CA ALA A 266 -9.55 -7.69 10.54
C ALA A 266 -10.43 -7.17 11.69
N ALA A 267 -10.82 -5.89 11.66
CA ALA A 267 -11.71 -5.31 12.67
C ALA A 267 -13.17 -5.70 12.46
N MET A 268 -13.58 -5.96 11.21
CA MET A 268 -14.95 -6.36 10.86
C MET A 268 -15.22 -7.84 11.10
N SER A 269 -14.18 -8.69 11.05
CA SER A 269 -14.31 -10.14 11.29
C SER A 269 -13.05 -10.71 11.92
N GLU A 270 -13.16 -11.16 13.17
CA GLU A 270 -12.04 -11.73 13.93
C GLU A 270 -11.53 -13.06 13.36
N THR A 271 -12.32 -13.72 12.54
CA THR A 271 -12.03 -15.04 11.98
C THR A 271 -11.75 -15.02 10.48
N ALA A 272 -11.75 -13.83 9.85
CA ALA A 272 -11.53 -13.73 8.41
C ALA A 272 -10.14 -14.24 8.01
N CYS A 273 -10.12 -15.17 7.04
CA CYS A 273 -8.90 -15.77 6.51
C CYS A 273 -9.00 -16.07 4.99
N SER A 274 -10.08 -15.63 4.34
CA SER A 274 -10.36 -15.90 2.93
C SER A 274 -11.00 -14.70 2.23
N TYR A 275 -10.94 -14.71 0.91
CA TYR A 275 -11.67 -13.75 0.09
C TYR A 275 -13.19 -13.98 0.14
N GLU A 276 -13.63 -15.19 0.45
CA GLU A 276 -15.03 -15.51 0.76
C GLU A 276 -15.52 -14.76 2.01
N ASP A 277 -14.68 -14.64 3.04
CA ASP A 277 -14.98 -13.86 4.24
C ASP A 277 -15.09 -12.38 3.92
N LEU A 278 -14.17 -11.84 3.08
CA LEU A 278 -14.22 -10.46 2.59
C LEU A 278 -15.56 -10.17 1.89
N MET A 279 -15.99 -11.05 0.98
CA MET A 279 -17.28 -10.90 0.28
C MET A 279 -18.46 -11.05 1.23
N THR A 280 -18.35 -11.90 2.25
CA THR A 280 -19.38 -12.05 3.27
C THR A 280 -19.51 -10.80 4.12
N VAL A 281 -18.41 -10.21 4.54
CA VAL A 281 -18.41 -8.92 5.25
C VAL A 281 -19.02 -7.82 4.37
N ALA A 282 -18.62 -7.73 3.09
CA ALA A 282 -19.18 -6.76 2.17
C ALA A 282 -20.72 -6.88 2.05
N ARG A 283 -21.26 -8.08 1.90
CA ARG A 283 -22.71 -8.32 1.86
C ARG A 283 -23.41 -7.94 3.18
N ARG A 284 -22.80 -8.27 4.32
CA ARG A 284 -23.37 -7.93 5.65
C ARG A 284 -23.36 -6.42 5.93
N LEU A 285 -22.50 -5.66 5.26
CA LEU A 285 -22.46 -4.19 5.29
C LEU A 285 -23.34 -3.53 4.22
N ASP A 286 -24.11 -4.31 3.46
CA ASP A 286 -24.95 -3.86 2.33
C ASP A 286 -24.14 -3.09 1.26
N ILE A 287 -22.86 -3.49 1.07
CA ILE A 287 -21.98 -2.90 0.04
C ILE A 287 -22.57 -3.14 -1.35
N PRO A 288 -22.70 -2.10 -2.20
CA PRO A 288 -23.25 -2.21 -3.54
C PRO A 288 -22.53 -3.25 -4.41
N GLN A 289 -23.26 -3.92 -5.31
CA GLN A 289 -22.71 -4.95 -6.21
C GLN A 289 -21.53 -4.44 -7.05
N THR A 290 -21.58 -3.19 -7.49
CA THR A 290 -20.48 -2.55 -8.24
C THR A 290 -19.19 -2.45 -7.43
N GLU A 291 -19.29 -2.23 -6.13
CA GLU A 291 -18.15 -2.21 -5.21
C GLU A 291 -17.69 -3.63 -4.88
N GLN A 292 -18.59 -4.62 -4.79
CA GLN A 292 -18.22 -6.02 -4.65
C GLN A 292 -17.44 -6.53 -5.89
N GLU A 293 -17.79 -6.07 -7.10
CA GLU A 293 -17.01 -6.32 -8.32
C GLU A 293 -15.60 -5.70 -8.25
N GLN A 294 -15.44 -4.53 -7.61
CA GLN A 294 -14.13 -3.94 -7.33
C GLN A 294 -13.30 -4.81 -6.38
N LEU A 295 -13.89 -5.39 -5.33
CA LEU A 295 -13.19 -6.32 -4.43
C LEU A 295 -12.71 -7.56 -5.18
N TYR A 296 -13.57 -8.13 -6.04
CA TYR A 296 -13.20 -9.25 -6.90
C TYR A 296 -12.03 -8.90 -7.84
N LYS A 297 -12.06 -7.72 -8.47
CA LYS A 297 -11.00 -7.26 -9.35
C LYS A 297 -9.66 -7.08 -8.59
N ARG A 298 -9.69 -6.56 -7.36
CA ARG A 298 -8.50 -6.48 -6.48
C ARG A 298 -7.94 -7.85 -6.15
N MET A 299 -8.81 -8.82 -5.81
CA MET A 299 -8.41 -10.21 -5.59
C MET A 299 -7.69 -10.78 -6.82
N VAL A 300 -8.29 -10.65 -8.01
CA VAL A 300 -7.69 -11.14 -9.27
C VAL A 300 -6.33 -10.49 -9.52
N MET A 301 -6.20 -9.16 -9.27
CA MET A 301 -4.92 -8.46 -9.41
C MET A 301 -3.89 -8.94 -8.40
N ASN A 302 -4.25 -9.15 -7.13
CA ASN A 302 -3.33 -9.68 -6.12
C ASN A 302 -2.80 -11.06 -6.53
N ILE A 303 -3.70 -11.94 -6.98
CA ILE A 303 -3.35 -13.32 -7.35
C ILE A 303 -2.48 -13.34 -8.61
N LEU A 304 -2.90 -12.71 -9.69
CA LEU A 304 -2.19 -12.74 -10.97
C LEU A 304 -0.96 -11.81 -10.98
N GLY A 305 -0.92 -10.80 -10.12
CA GLY A 305 0.15 -9.83 -10.02
C GLY A 305 1.21 -10.15 -8.95
N GLY A 306 1.10 -11.29 -8.25
CA GLY A 306 2.11 -11.67 -7.25
C GLY A 306 2.12 -10.79 -6.00
N ASN A 307 0.97 -10.24 -5.60
CA ASN A 307 0.81 -9.62 -4.29
C ASN A 307 0.32 -10.66 -3.28
N VAL A 308 1.25 -11.33 -2.62
CA VAL A 308 0.97 -12.39 -1.64
C VAL A 308 0.81 -11.84 -0.20
N ASP A 309 1.08 -10.56 0.03
CA ASP A 309 0.85 -9.90 1.34
C ASP A 309 -0.57 -9.33 1.45
N ASP A 310 -1.53 -10.03 0.88
CA ASP A 310 -2.95 -9.70 0.80
C ASP A 310 -3.70 -10.05 2.10
N HIS A 311 -3.20 -9.56 3.24
CA HIS A 311 -3.77 -9.86 4.56
C HIS A 311 -4.99 -9.00 4.89
N THR A 312 -5.71 -9.39 5.95
CA THR A 312 -6.99 -8.77 6.35
C THR A 312 -6.93 -7.27 6.65
N LYS A 313 -5.75 -6.71 6.93
CA LYS A 313 -5.57 -5.26 7.12
C LYS A 313 -5.40 -4.48 5.81
N ASN A 314 -5.20 -5.15 4.66
CA ASN A 314 -5.10 -4.51 3.35
C ASN A 314 -6.46 -4.33 2.65
N PHE A 315 -7.54 -4.72 3.32
CA PHE A 315 -8.92 -4.49 2.89
C PHE A 315 -9.66 -3.71 3.95
N SER A 316 -10.19 -2.55 3.60
CA SER A 316 -10.92 -1.69 4.54
C SER A 316 -12.27 -1.25 3.98
N PHE A 317 -13.14 -0.91 4.93
CA PHE A 317 -14.44 -0.32 4.70
C PHE A 317 -14.49 1.06 5.32
N MET A 318 -15.23 1.97 4.74
CA MET A 318 -15.35 3.36 5.19
C MET A 318 -16.81 3.76 5.40
N LEU A 319 -17.03 4.57 6.43
CA LEU A 319 -18.33 5.15 6.78
C LEU A 319 -18.19 6.67 6.81
N PRO A 320 -18.65 7.38 5.78
CA PRO A 320 -18.79 8.83 5.81
C PRO A 320 -19.80 9.27 6.87
N LYS A 321 -19.63 10.46 7.43
CA LYS A 321 -20.55 11.00 8.43
C LYS A 321 -21.97 11.12 7.85
N GLY A 322 -22.93 10.42 8.48
CA GLY A 322 -24.33 10.38 8.02
C GLY A 322 -24.58 9.54 6.76
N GLY A 323 -23.56 8.81 6.27
CA GLY A 323 -23.66 7.95 5.09
C GLY A 323 -23.85 6.47 5.42
N HIS A 324 -23.56 5.63 4.42
CA HIS A 324 -23.57 4.18 4.50
C HIS A 324 -22.13 3.64 4.38
N TRP A 325 -21.93 2.36 4.70
CA TRP A 325 -20.65 1.69 4.51
C TRP A 325 -20.34 1.52 3.02
N HIS A 326 -19.09 1.76 2.67
CA HIS A 326 -18.50 1.58 1.35
C HIS A 326 -17.17 0.86 1.48
N ILE A 327 -16.65 0.30 0.40
CA ILE A 327 -15.25 -0.11 0.36
C ILE A 327 -14.35 1.14 0.26
N THR A 328 -13.15 1.07 0.82
CA THR A 328 -12.14 2.12 0.59
C THR A 328 -11.57 2.03 -0.83
N PRO A 329 -10.97 3.09 -1.39
CA PRO A 329 -10.01 2.93 -2.47
C PRO A 329 -8.96 1.87 -2.11
N ALA A 330 -8.43 1.15 -3.09
CA ALA A 330 -7.39 0.14 -2.85
C ALA A 330 -6.07 0.80 -2.43
N TYR A 331 -5.29 0.11 -1.63
CA TYR A 331 -3.96 0.53 -1.15
C TYR A 331 -3.08 -0.69 -0.92
N ASP A 332 -1.79 -0.51 -0.78
CA ASP A 332 -0.78 -1.56 -0.57
C ASP A 332 -0.86 -2.67 -1.63
N MET A 333 -1.20 -2.28 -2.87
CA MET A 333 -1.16 -3.17 -4.03
C MET A 333 0.23 -3.08 -4.65
N THR A 334 1.04 -4.12 -4.47
CA THR A 334 2.43 -4.15 -4.93
C THR A 334 2.91 -5.59 -5.12
N PHE A 335 4.06 -5.79 -5.71
CA PHE A 335 4.70 -7.10 -5.80
C PHE A 335 5.35 -7.45 -4.48
N THR A 336 4.98 -8.57 -3.88
CA THR A 336 5.46 -8.99 -2.56
C THR A 336 6.05 -10.40 -2.53
N VAL A 337 6.13 -11.07 -3.69
CA VAL A 337 6.78 -12.37 -3.79
C VAL A 337 8.28 -12.22 -3.51
N ASP A 338 8.81 -12.99 -2.58
CA ASP A 338 10.25 -13.12 -2.40
C ASP A 338 10.83 -14.04 -3.48
N LEU A 339 11.46 -13.44 -4.47
CA LEU A 339 12.07 -14.13 -5.62
C LEU A 339 13.29 -14.97 -5.25
N ASN A 340 13.86 -14.78 -4.05
CA ASN A 340 15.01 -15.50 -3.54
C ASN A 340 14.63 -16.58 -2.52
N ALA A 341 13.39 -16.59 -2.06
CA ALA A 341 12.94 -17.54 -1.05
C ALA A 341 12.71 -18.94 -1.62
N MET A 342 12.91 -19.96 -0.79
CA MET A 342 12.42 -21.30 -1.09
C MET A 342 10.90 -21.29 -1.30
N LYS A 343 10.38 -22.17 -2.15
CA LYS A 343 8.98 -22.29 -2.62
C LYS A 343 7.86 -22.14 -1.57
N TYR A 344 8.16 -22.24 -0.28
CA TYR A 344 7.19 -22.34 0.82
C TYR A 344 6.83 -21.02 1.49
N VAL A 345 7.39 -19.88 1.07
CA VAL A 345 7.19 -18.58 1.73
C VAL A 345 6.17 -17.70 1.00
N ASN A 346 5.94 -17.97 -0.28
CA ASN A 346 5.10 -17.15 -1.16
C ASN A 346 3.66 -17.68 -1.22
N TYR A 347 2.97 -17.66 -0.08
CA TYR A 347 1.55 -18.00 0.01
C TYR A 347 0.71 -16.74 0.23
N HIS A 348 -0.43 -16.66 -0.42
CA HIS A 348 -1.44 -15.64 -0.14
C HIS A 348 -1.88 -15.71 1.32
N ASN A 349 -2.05 -14.56 1.95
CA ASN A 349 -2.57 -14.48 3.31
C ASN A 349 -4.08 -14.79 3.34
N LEU A 350 -4.83 -14.40 2.32
CA LEU A 350 -6.23 -14.78 2.16
C LEU A 350 -6.35 -15.94 1.17
N SER A 351 -7.07 -16.98 1.56
CA SER A 351 -7.35 -18.10 0.65
C SER A 351 -8.47 -17.78 -0.34
N VAL A 352 -8.41 -18.44 -1.50
CA VAL A 352 -9.50 -18.52 -2.47
C VAL A 352 -9.92 -19.99 -2.59
N ARG A 353 -11.17 -20.30 -2.25
CA ARG A 353 -11.69 -21.69 -2.23
C ARG A 353 -10.80 -22.64 -1.43
N GLY A 354 -10.25 -22.15 -0.32
CA GLY A 354 -9.34 -22.89 0.56
C GLY A 354 -7.90 -23.01 0.04
N LYS A 355 -7.55 -22.41 -1.10
CA LYS A 355 -6.19 -22.42 -1.66
C LYS A 355 -5.48 -21.10 -1.32
N VAL A 356 -4.22 -21.19 -0.95
CA VAL A 356 -3.33 -20.04 -0.69
C VAL A 356 -2.17 -19.96 -1.72
N THR A 357 -2.15 -20.92 -2.64
CA THR A 357 -1.17 -21.01 -3.74
C THR A 357 -1.77 -21.82 -4.91
N ASN A 358 -1.18 -21.72 -6.10
CA ASN A 358 -1.65 -22.40 -7.31
C ASN A 358 -3.16 -22.18 -7.57
N ILE A 359 -3.59 -20.92 -7.37
CA ILE A 359 -4.97 -20.51 -7.64
C ILE A 359 -5.11 -20.37 -9.16
N SER A 360 -5.96 -21.18 -9.76
CA SER A 360 -6.16 -21.21 -11.21
C SER A 360 -7.26 -20.26 -11.68
N GLU A 361 -7.37 -20.05 -13.00
CA GLU A 361 -8.46 -19.29 -13.61
C GLU A 361 -9.82 -19.91 -13.28
N GLU A 362 -9.91 -21.26 -13.25
CA GLU A 362 -11.12 -21.99 -12.87
C GLU A 362 -11.52 -21.69 -11.41
N ASP A 363 -10.56 -21.57 -10.50
CA ASP A 363 -10.83 -21.20 -9.10
C ASP A 363 -11.41 -19.79 -9.03
N LEU A 364 -10.85 -18.83 -9.79
CA LEU A 364 -11.34 -17.45 -9.87
C LEU A 364 -12.76 -17.38 -10.45
N LEU A 365 -13.03 -18.12 -11.51
CA LEU A 365 -14.37 -18.19 -12.12
C LEU A 365 -15.40 -18.85 -11.19
N ALA A 366 -15.01 -19.93 -10.51
CA ALA A 366 -15.87 -20.61 -9.55
C ALA A 366 -16.15 -19.71 -8.33
N PHE A 367 -15.15 -18.99 -7.79
CA PHE A 367 -15.34 -17.98 -6.75
C PHE A 367 -16.32 -16.90 -7.19
N ALA A 368 -16.19 -16.38 -8.41
CA ALA A 368 -17.07 -15.36 -8.94
C ALA A 368 -18.52 -15.85 -9.03
N LYS A 369 -18.74 -17.09 -9.48
CA LYS A 369 -20.04 -17.74 -9.52
C LYS A 369 -20.67 -17.83 -8.14
N ASP A 370 -19.92 -18.31 -7.15
CA ASP A 370 -20.37 -18.50 -5.77
C ASP A 370 -20.72 -17.15 -5.11
N ASN A 371 -20.06 -16.05 -5.53
CA ASN A 371 -20.30 -14.70 -5.03
C ASN A 371 -21.14 -13.80 -5.95
N SER A 372 -21.80 -14.38 -6.99
CA SER A 372 -22.69 -13.65 -7.90
C SER A 372 -22.04 -12.51 -8.70
N ILE A 373 -20.73 -12.63 -8.99
CA ILE A 373 -19.99 -11.67 -9.84
C ILE A 373 -20.26 -12.00 -11.32
N LYS A 374 -20.95 -11.09 -12.02
CA LYS A 374 -21.47 -11.40 -13.37
C LYS A 374 -20.43 -11.34 -14.50
N ASN A 375 -19.44 -10.46 -14.41
CA ASN A 375 -18.50 -10.19 -15.50
C ASN A 375 -17.10 -10.78 -15.23
N ALA A 376 -17.04 -11.91 -14.54
CA ALA A 376 -15.79 -12.50 -14.06
C ALA A 376 -14.74 -12.71 -15.16
N THR A 377 -15.09 -13.37 -16.26
CA THR A 377 -14.17 -13.60 -17.40
C THR A 377 -13.61 -12.28 -17.93
N ARG A 378 -14.47 -11.26 -18.14
CA ARG A 378 -14.03 -9.95 -18.61
C ARG A 378 -13.09 -9.26 -17.60
N ILE A 379 -13.35 -9.42 -16.31
CA ILE A 379 -12.48 -8.87 -15.26
C ILE A 379 -11.10 -9.54 -15.27
N ILE A 380 -11.08 -10.88 -15.34
CA ILE A 380 -9.82 -11.66 -15.44
C ILE A 380 -9.05 -11.24 -16.70
N ASP A 381 -9.72 -11.17 -17.86
CA ASP A 381 -9.12 -10.75 -19.11
C ASP A 381 -8.53 -9.32 -19.05
N GLN A 382 -9.26 -8.38 -18.45
CA GLN A 382 -8.78 -7.01 -18.28
C GLN A 382 -7.53 -6.96 -17.40
N VAL A 383 -7.53 -7.67 -16.26
CA VAL A 383 -6.39 -7.72 -15.34
C VAL A 383 -5.19 -8.38 -16.02
N ALA A 384 -5.37 -9.56 -16.62
CA ALA A 384 -4.30 -10.29 -17.27
C ALA A 384 -3.70 -9.53 -18.46
N SER A 385 -4.54 -8.84 -19.25
CA SER A 385 -4.08 -7.99 -20.35
C SER A 385 -3.19 -6.83 -19.93
N VAL A 386 -3.46 -6.21 -18.76
CA VAL A 386 -2.60 -5.15 -18.24
C VAL A 386 -1.34 -5.75 -17.63
N LEU A 387 -1.45 -6.83 -16.86
CA LEU A 387 -0.29 -7.50 -16.26
C LEU A 387 0.67 -8.08 -17.29
N SER A 388 0.18 -8.51 -18.47
CA SER A 388 1.07 -8.97 -19.54
C SER A 388 2.01 -7.88 -20.07
N LYS A 389 1.79 -6.62 -19.70
CA LYS A 389 2.64 -5.46 -20.00
C LYS A 389 3.37 -4.91 -18.77
N CYS A 390 3.43 -5.67 -17.68
CA CYS A 390 3.96 -5.21 -16.38
C CYS A 390 5.38 -4.65 -16.49
N TRP A 391 6.22 -5.24 -17.33
CA TRP A 391 7.59 -4.76 -17.55
C TRP A 391 7.63 -3.29 -17.95
N THR A 392 6.75 -2.87 -18.85
CA THR A 392 6.68 -1.49 -19.32
C THR A 392 6.33 -0.52 -18.19
N TYR A 393 5.35 -0.88 -17.35
CA TYR A 393 4.96 -0.09 -16.19
C TYR A 393 6.11 0.00 -15.16
N LEU A 394 6.83 -1.10 -14.94
CA LEU A 394 7.98 -1.13 -14.04
C LEU A 394 9.10 -0.20 -14.53
N ILE A 395 9.44 -0.26 -15.82
CA ILE A 395 10.46 0.60 -16.42
C ILE A 395 10.04 2.08 -16.37
N ASP A 396 8.79 2.38 -16.70
CA ASP A 396 8.25 3.74 -16.68
C ASP A 396 8.27 4.34 -15.25
N ALA A 397 8.12 3.48 -14.23
CA ALA A 397 8.26 3.87 -12.83
C ALA A 397 9.72 3.95 -12.36
N GLY A 398 10.70 3.69 -13.22
CA GLY A 398 12.13 3.77 -12.91
C GLY A 398 12.71 2.52 -12.24
N VAL A 399 11.99 1.40 -12.23
CA VAL A 399 12.52 0.11 -11.77
C VAL A 399 13.64 -0.33 -12.70
N SER A 400 14.74 -0.80 -12.12
CA SER A 400 15.87 -1.30 -12.93
C SER A 400 15.43 -2.50 -13.77
N ARG A 401 16.06 -2.67 -14.93
CA ARG A 401 15.78 -3.77 -15.84
C ARG A 401 15.88 -5.14 -15.16
N TYR A 402 16.88 -5.31 -14.30
CA TYR A 402 17.07 -6.56 -13.55
C TYR A 402 15.79 -6.96 -12.78
N TRP A 403 15.23 -6.02 -12.00
CA TRP A 403 14.03 -6.29 -11.24
C TRP A 403 12.77 -6.37 -12.12
N ALA A 404 12.68 -5.56 -13.16
CA ALA A 404 11.57 -5.62 -14.12
C ALA A 404 11.51 -6.99 -14.82
N ASP A 405 12.65 -7.52 -15.29
CA ASP A 405 12.75 -8.85 -15.90
C ASP A 405 12.34 -9.94 -14.90
N LYS A 406 12.82 -9.86 -13.65
CA LYS A 406 12.48 -10.85 -12.60
C LYS A 406 11.00 -10.88 -12.24
N ILE A 407 10.39 -9.72 -12.10
CA ILE A 407 8.96 -9.60 -11.80
C ILE A 407 8.14 -10.11 -12.99
N GLU A 408 8.49 -9.72 -14.21
CA GLU A 408 7.84 -10.20 -15.43
C GLU A 408 7.91 -11.73 -15.58
N GLU A 409 9.10 -12.32 -15.40
CA GLU A 409 9.30 -13.77 -15.42
C GLU A 409 8.36 -14.49 -14.42
N HIS A 410 8.22 -13.91 -13.21
CA HIS A 410 7.32 -14.49 -12.21
C HIS A 410 5.84 -14.36 -12.61
N ILE A 411 5.41 -13.15 -13.02
CA ILE A 411 4.01 -12.90 -13.46
C ILE A 411 3.64 -13.81 -14.62
N ALA A 412 4.55 -14.03 -15.59
CA ALA A 412 4.35 -14.95 -16.72
C ALA A 412 4.02 -16.38 -16.26
N THR A 413 4.50 -16.83 -15.08
CA THR A 413 4.17 -18.18 -14.57
C THR A 413 2.75 -18.29 -14.02
N ILE A 414 2.11 -17.17 -13.68
CA ILE A 414 0.80 -17.13 -13.00
C ILE A 414 -0.34 -16.77 -13.97
N LEU A 415 -0.04 -16.02 -15.03
CA LEU A 415 -1.05 -15.55 -15.99
C LEU A 415 -1.76 -16.73 -16.68
N PRO A 416 -3.06 -16.57 -17.04
CA PRO A 416 -3.75 -17.52 -17.89
C PRO A 416 -3.00 -17.80 -19.19
N ASP A 417 -3.08 -19.03 -19.70
CA ASP A 417 -2.26 -19.56 -20.81
C ASP A 417 -2.19 -18.62 -22.02
N LYS A 418 -3.32 -18.08 -22.46
CA LYS A 418 -3.35 -17.18 -23.62
C LYS A 418 -2.54 -15.90 -23.44
N TYR A 419 -2.45 -15.35 -22.21
CA TYR A 419 -1.67 -14.16 -21.89
C TYR A 419 -0.21 -14.51 -21.64
N ARG A 420 0.04 -15.65 -20.98
CA ARG A 420 1.38 -16.18 -20.78
C ARG A 420 2.06 -16.46 -22.12
N ASP A 421 1.37 -17.16 -23.04
CA ASP A 421 1.93 -17.49 -24.35
C ASP A 421 2.18 -16.21 -25.18
N ALA A 422 1.25 -15.26 -25.16
CA ALA A 422 1.46 -13.96 -25.80
C ALA A 422 2.65 -13.20 -25.22
N MET A 423 2.80 -13.21 -23.88
CA MET A 423 3.91 -12.58 -23.17
C MET A 423 5.24 -13.26 -23.49
N LEU A 424 5.31 -14.59 -23.49
CA LEU A 424 6.50 -15.35 -23.83
C LEU A 424 6.88 -15.19 -25.31
N HIS A 425 5.90 -15.13 -26.21
CA HIS A 425 6.14 -14.90 -27.64
C HIS A 425 6.47 -13.45 -27.97
N SER A 426 6.07 -12.50 -27.12
CA SER A 426 6.40 -11.08 -27.26
C SER A 426 7.73 -10.70 -26.58
N LEU A 427 8.38 -11.66 -25.91
CA LEU A 427 9.74 -11.45 -25.42
C LEU A 427 10.63 -11.17 -26.62
N PRO A 428 11.19 -9.95 -26.74
CA PRO A 428 11.97 -9.60 -27.92
C PRO A 428 13.24 -10.43 -27.99
N THR A 429 13.77 -10.59 -29.21
CA THR A 429 15.07 -11.18 -29.44
C THR A 429 16.10 -10.46 -28.57
N LYS A 430 16.63 -11.16 -27.55
CA LYS A 430 17.67 -10.61 -26.65
C LYS A 430 19.02 -10.96 -27.23
N VAL A 431 19.79 -9.94 -27.63
CA VAL A 431 21.22 -10.11 -27.89
C VAL A 431 21.96 -10.00 -26.57
N LYS A 432 22.56 -11.10 -26.12
CA LYS A 432 23.23 -11.14 -24.80
C LYS A 432 24.50 -10.31 -24.79
N GLU A 433 25.30 -10.40 -25.85
CA GLU A 433 26.58 -9.71 -25.96
C GLU A 433 26.95 -9.51 -27.42
N TYR A 434 27.42 -8.33 -27.75
CA TYR A 434 27.93 -7.96 -29.06
C TYR A 434 29.11 -7.01 -28.92
N THR A 435 30.19 -7.25 -29.67
CA THR A 435 31.31 -6.31 -29.75
C THR A 435 31.27 -5.66 -31.13
N ASN A 436 31.16 -4.33 -31.17
CA ASN A 436 31.13 -3.59 -32.44
C ASN A 436 32.55 -3.48 -33.05
N ASP A 437 32.62 -2.96 -34.30
CA ASP A 437 33.87 -2.80 -35.03
C ASP A 437 34.91 -1.89 -34.34
N THR A 438 34.49 -1.08 -33.37
CA THR A 438 35.35 -0.22 -32.57
C THR A 438 35.82 -0.86 -31.27
N GLY A 439 35.46 -2.13 -31.02
CA GLY A 439 35.83 -2.88 -29.82
C GLY A 439 34.95 -2.59 -28.59
N ILE A 440 33.87 -1.82 -28.73
CA ILE A 440 32.94 -1.55 -27.63
C ILE A 440 32.04 -2.77 -27.44
N CYS A 441 32.07 -3.33 -26.24
CA CYS A 441 31.17 -4.42 -25.83
C CYS A 441 29.80 -3.85 -25.44
N ILE A 442 28.76 -4.34 -26.10
CA ILE A 442 27.37 -3.97 -25.90
C ILE A 442 26.62 -5.22 -25.43
N ARG A 443 25.96 -5.14 -24.30
CA ARG A 443 25.26 -6.28 -23.70
C ARG A 443 23.77 -5.99 -23.56
N ASP A 444 22.99 -7.06 -23.46
CA ASP A 444 21.55 -7.01 -23.12
C ASP A 444 20.74 -6.04 -24.01
N ILE A 445 20.90 -6.16 -25.32
CA ILE A 445 20.16 -5.37 -26.29
C ILE A 445 18.72 -5.90 -26.35
N VAL A 446 17.75 -5.01 -26.17
CA VAL A 446 16.31 -5.34 -26.16
C VAL A 446 15.49 -4.24 -26.79
N LEU A 447 14.48 -4.62 -27.56
CA LEU A 447 13.45 -3.72 -28.08
C LEU A 447 12.10 -4.11 -27.49
N ARG A 448 11.36 -3.14 -26.91
CA ARG A 448 10.04 -3.38 -26.27
C ARG A 448 9.07 -2.25 -26.54
N GLU A 449 7.78 -2.54 -26.46
CA GLU A 449 6.71 -1.55 -26.57
C GLU A 449 6.48 -0.84 -25.22
N THR A 450 6.29 0.49 -25.27
CA THR A 450 5.91 1.29 -24.09
C THR A 450 4.41 1.26 -23.86
N ARG A 451 3.97 1.68 -22.67
CA ARG A 451 2.55 1.87 -22.34
C ARG A 451 1.78 2.71 -23.38
N ASN A 452 2.44 3.69 -23.97
CA ASN A 452 1.84 4.60 -24.95
C ASN A 452 1.88 4.07 -26.39
N GLY A 453 2.42 2.86 -26.61
CA GLY A 453 2.58 2.24 -27.92
C GLY A 453 3.79 2.73 -28.71
N ASP A 454 4.72 3.45 -28.08
CA ASP A 454 6.04 3.72 -28.64
C ASP A 454 6.95 2.50 -28.39
N LEU A 455 8.14 2.43 -28.99
CA LEU A 455 9.12 1.40 -28.69
C LEU A 455 10.29 1.96 -27.89
N ILE A 456 10.83 1.18 -26.97
CA ILE A 456 12.09 1.45 -26.28
C ILE A 456 13.11 0.44 -26.74
N LEU A 457 14.23 0.96 -27.30
CA LEU A 457 15.45 0.20 -27.50
C LEU A 457 16.35 0.43 -26.29
N SER A 458 16.82 -0.63 -25.64
CA SER A 458 17.79 -0.53 -24.54
C SER A 458 19.00 -1.40 -24.80
N ALA A 459 20.16 -0.95 -24.31
CA ALA A 459 21.41 -1.70 -24.36
C ALA A 459 22.35 -1.26 -23.23
N CYS A 460 23.15 -2.19 -22.70
CA CYS A 460 24.16 -1.91 -21.67
C CYS A 460 25.56 -1.76 -22.29
N PHE A 461 26.22 -0.65 -21.96
CA PHE A 461 27.60 -0.33 -22.34
C PHE A 461 28.47 -0.36 -21.10
N GLU A 462 29.39 -1.31 -21.02
CA GLU A 462 30.19 -1.56 -19.84
C GLU A 462 29.32 -1.82 -18.60
N GLN A 463 28.99 -0.78 -17.83
CA GLN A 463 28.13 -0.84 -16.64
C GLN A 463 26.94 0.13 -16.70
N GLU A 464 26.78 0.89 -17.81
CA GLU A 464 25.74 1.90 -17.98
C GLU A 464 24.69 1.43 -19.00
N GLU A 465 23.41 1.41 -18.59
CA GLU A 465 22.32 1.14 -19.52
C GLU A 465 21.91 2.43 -20.26
N LYS A 466 21.86 2.37 -21.60
CA LYS A 466 21.32 3.44 -22.45
C LYS A 466 19.97 3.02 -23.01
N ARG A 467 19.06 4.01 -23.09
CA ARG A 467 17.70 3.81 -23.61
C ARG A 467 17.40 4.85 -24.69
N TRP A 468 16.72 4.43 -25.73
CA TRP A 468 16.26 5.30 -26.82
C TRP A 468 14.77 5.07 -27.06
N LEU A 469 14.01 6.14 -27.03
CA LEU A 469 12.59 6.12 -27.36
C LEU A 469 12.40 6.22 -28.87
N ILE A 470 11.74 5.23 -29.46
CA ILE A 470 11.35 5.20 -30.88
C ILE A 470 9.87 5.56 -30.93
N SER A 471 9.58 6.84 -31.19
CA SER A 471 8.19 7.32 -31.21
C SER A 471 7.38 6.66 -32.31
N LYS A 472 6.15 6.29 -32.01
CA LYS A 472 5.16 5.77 -32.98
C LYS A 472 4.88 6.72 -34.17
N LYS A 473 5.30 7.99 -34.07
CA LYS A 473 5.22 8.97 -35.13
C LYS A 473 6.43 8.94 -36.07
N SER A 474 7.52 8.26 -35.71
CA SER A 474 8.77 8.21 -36.50
C SER A 474 8.66 7.26 -37.67
N SER A 475 9.52 7.50 -38.69
CA SER A 475 9.70 6.58 -39.83
C SER A 475 10.23 5.22 -39.36
N THR A 476 11.22 5.25 -38.47
CA THR A 476 11.83 4.05 -37.87
C THR A 476 10.80 3.13 -37.20
N PHE A 477 9.85 3.70 -36.44
CA PHE A 477 8.75 2.93 -35.85
C PHE A 477 7.91 2.23 -36.93
N ARG A 478 7.54 2.96 -38.00
CA ARG A 478 6.73 2.39 -39.07
C ARG A 478 7.44 1.25 -39.82
N GLU A 479 8.74 1.39 -40.04
CA GLU A 479 9.55 0.32 -40.65
C GLU A 479 9.60 -0.93 -39.74
N ILE A 480 9.82 -0.75 -38.46
CA ILE A 480 9.86 -1.87 -37.47
C ILE A 480 8.51 -2.57 -37.41
N ILE A 481 7.39 -1.83 -37.33
CA ILE A 481 6.04 -2.40 -37.27
C ILE A 481 5.69 -3.14 -38.56
N GLN A 482 6.04 -2.61 -39.74
CA GLN A 482 5.79 -3.27 -41.03
C GLN A 482 6.54 -4.61 -41.15
N LYS A 483 7.71 -4.72 -40.56
CA LYS A 483 8.51 -5.95 -40.52
C LYS A 483 8.09 -6.93 -39.43
N GLY A 484 7.16 -6.54 -38.55
CA GLY A 484 6.75 -7.34 -37.39
C GLY A 484 7.78 -7.31 -36.29
N TRP A 485 7.81 -6.21 -35.52
CA TRP A 485 8.84 -5.93 -34.48
C TRP A 485 8.99 -7.03 -33.41
N ILE A 486 7.95 -7.83 -33.19
CA ILE A 486 7.99 -8.97 -32.26
C ILE A 486 8.96 -10.06 -32.78
N HIS A 487 9.19 -10.13 -34.08
CA HIS A 487 10.07 -11.08 -34.74
C HIS A 487 11.31 -10.42 -35.37
N ILE A 488 11.71 -9.23 -34.86
CA ILE A 488 12.89 -8.55 -35.39
C ILE A 488 14.12 -9.45 -35.21
N GLU A 489 14.87 -9.64 -36.31
CA GLU A 489 16.08 -10.47 -36.27
C GLU A 489 17.21 -9.79 -35.49
N GLU A 490 18.08 -10.60 -34.88
CA GLU A 490 19.24 -10.13 -34.12
C GLU A 490 20.07 -9.08 -34.89
N LYS A 491 20.33 -9.30 -36.19
CA LYS A 491 21.07 -8.37 -37.05
C LYS A 491 20.39 -7.00 -37.19
N GLU A 492 19.07 -6.98 -37.28
CA GLU A 492 18.30 -5.72 -37.39
C GLU A 492 18.29 -4.98 -36.04
N LEU A 493 18.22 -5.70 -34.94
CA LEU A 493 18.30 -5.12 -33.58
C LEU A 493 19.68 -4.47 -33.35
N LEU A 494 20.76 -5.17 -33.75
CA LEU A 494 22.12 -4.64 -33.70
C LEU A 494 22.28 -3.38 -34.58
N HIS A 495 21.73 -3.38 -35.78
CA HIS A 495 21.75 -2.22 -36.68
C HIS A 495 21.02 -1.02 -36.08
N LEU A 496 19.89 -1.23 -35.39
CA LEU A 496 19.19 -0.15 -34.68
C LEU A 496 20.08 0.46 -33.58
N VAL A 497 20.75 -0.37 -32.75
CA VAL A 497 21.64 0.13 -31.70
C VAL A 497 22.78 0.95 -32.32
N GLU A 498 23.43 0.48 -33.38
CA GLU A 498 24.50 1.22 -34.04
C GLU A 498 24.00 2.55 -34.64
N THR A 499 22.78 2.56 -35.22
CA THR A 499 22.17 3.78 -35.77
C THR A 499 21.95 4.82 -34.68
N TYR A 500 21.39 4.42 -33.52
CA TYR A 500 21.14 5.33 -32.39
C TYR A 500 22.42 5.75 -31.67
N LEU A 501 23.48 4.95 -31.72
CA LEU A 501 24.80 5.32 -31.19
C LEU A 501 25.49 6.39 -32.06
N ARG A 502 25.31 6.35 -33.39
CA ARG A 502 25.91 7.31 -34.32
C ARG A 502 25.21 8.68 -34.36
N LEU A 503 23.93 8.73 -33.88
CA LEU A 503 23.13 9.96 -33.83
C LEU A 503 23.42 10.83 -32.60
N LYS A 504 24.39 10.44 -31.75
CA LYS A 504 24.95 11.23 -30.67
C LYS A 504 26.39 11.59 -30.93
#